data_9d6cecdd6946072a685d6ffafaccfe18
#
_entry.id   9d6cecdd6946072a685d6ffafaccfe18
#
_cell.length_a   1.000
_cell.length_b   1.000
_cell.length_c   1.000
_cell.angle_alpha   90.00
_cell.angle_beta   90.00
_cell.angle_gamma   90.00
#
_symmetry.space_group_name_H-M   'P 1'
#
loop_
_entity.id
_entity.type
_entity.pdbx_description
1 polymer ?
#
loop_
_entity_poly.entity_id
_entity_poly.type
_entity_poly.pdbx_seq_one_letter_code
_entity_poly.pdbx_strand_id
1 'polypeptide(L)'
;VEIMKIVSGNPDIDTLSLPEFKQLVGKVTFINQPIPEKLYPPKSFTTPNFKYIIKPDLTKLTTAQYIDYINYIKNSEGIEDLAKILSVFFIPKGFEYNEGYDINEVIEDIENNVDIVTASSVASFFELQSQTCIKALKDYSLKVMKKAIKKQKDPIKKEELKKKINEVKML
;
A
#
# COMPACT_ATOMS: atom_id res chain seq x y z
N VAL A 1 -9.78 -13.24 23.91
CA VAL A 1 -8.69 -14.05 24.52
C VAL A 1 -7.64 -14.42 23.45
N GLU A 2 -8.00 -14.99 22.30
CA GLU A 2 -7.07 -15.42 21.25
C GLU A 2 -6.17 -14.28 20.75
N ILE A 3 -6.76 -13.12 20.43
CA ILE A 3 -5.99 -11.92 20.00
C ILE A 3 -4.96 -11.52 21.07
N MET A 4 -5.34 -11.63 22.34
CA MET A 4 -4.44 -11.31 23.46
C MET A 4 -3.28 -12.31 23.58
N LYS A 5 -3.52 -13.59 23.30
CA LYS A 5 -2.46 -14.61 23.26
C LYS A 5 -1.43 -14.29 22.18
N ILE A 6 -1.91 -13.96 20.99
CA ILE A 6 -1.05 -13.60 19.83
C ILE A 6 -0.23 -12.35 20.14
N VAL A 7 -0.87 -11.27 20.58
CA VAL A 7 -0.20 -9.97 20.77
C VAL A 7 0.76 -9.96 21.96
N SER A 8 0.45 -10.71 23.02
CA SER A 8 1.32 -10.78 24.20
C SER A 8 2.42 -11.84 24.11
N GLY A 9 2.31 -12.77 23.14
CA GLY A 9 3.17 -13.95 23.07
C GLY A 9 3.01 -14.90 24.27
N ASN A 10 1.96 -14.72 25.08
CA ASN A 10 1.69 -15.56 26.25
C ASN A 10 0.56 -16.54 25.95
N PRO A 11 0.83 -17.85 25.79
CA PRO A 11 -0.18 -18.86 25.53
C PRO A 11 -1.10 -19.10 26.73
N ASP A 12 -0.63 -18.78 27.94
CA ASP A 12 -1.29 -19.12 29.21
C ASP A 12 -2.16 -17.99 29.77
N ILE A 13 -2.64 -17.10 28.90
CA ILE A 13 -3.51 -15.97 29.31
C ILE A 13 -4.73 -16.42 30.12
N ASP A 14 -5.25 -17.61 29.83
CA ASP A 14 -6.45 -18.15 30.49
C ASP A 14 -6.20 -18.47 31.99
N THR A 15 -4.94 -18.56 32.38
CA THR A 15 -4.52 -18.88 33.78
C THR A 15 -4.12 -17.65 34.57
N LEU A 16 -4.05 -16.46 33.92
CA LEU A 16 -3.68 -15.23 34.58
C LEU A 16 -4.74 -14.79 35.60
N SER A 17 -4.25 -14.31 36.76
CA SER A 17 -5.11 -13.60 37.70
C SER A 17 -5.71 -12.34 37.11
N LEU A 18 -6.86 -11.88 37.63
CA LEU A 18 -7.52 -10.66 37.16
C LEU A 18 -6.61 -9.42 37.17
N PRO A 19 -5.75 -9.18 38.20
CA PRO A 19 -4.79 -8.08 38.18
C PRO A 19 -3.78 -8.20 37.06
N GLU A 20 -3.19 -9.38 36.81
CA GLU A 20 -2.22 -9.63 35.76
C GLU A 20 -2.86 -9.43 34.37
N PHE A 21 -4.09 -9.97 34.19
CA PHE A 21 -4.84 -9.73 32.94
C PHE A 21 -5.10 -8.24 32.68
N LYS A 22 -5.47 -7.47 33.71
CA LYS A 22 -5.66 -6.01 33.59
C LYS A 22 -4.38 -5.29 33.19
N GLN A 23 -3.23 -5.68 33.77
CA GLN A 23 -1.94 -5.12 33.36
C GLN A 23 -1.60 -5.43 31.89
N LEU A 24 -1.88 -6.66 31.47
CA LEU A 24 -1.67 -7.08 30.09
C LEU A 24 -2.59 -6.27 29.12
N VAL A 25 -3.88 -6.15 29.46
CA VAL A 25 -4.82 -5.30 28.69
C VAL A 25 -4.30 -3.86 28.60
N GLY A 26 -3.76 -3.31 29.68
CA GLY A 26 -3.16 -1.98 29.67
C GLY A 26 -1.99 -1.84 28.69
N LYS A 27 -1.18 -2.89 28.53
CA LYS A 27 -0.05 -2.90 27.59
C LYS A 27 -0.47 -3.00 26.13
N VAL A 28 -1.63 -3.59 25.84
CA VAL A 28 -2.14 -3.79 24.46
C VAL A 28 -3.22 -2.81 24.05
N THR A 29 -3.44 -1.75 24.82
CA THR A 29 -4.43 -0.69 24.50
C THR A 29 -4.16 0.02 23.17
N PHE A 30 -2.92 -0.06 22.66
CA PHE A 30 -2.58 0.47 21.34
C PHE A 30 -3.38 -0.18 20.20
N ILE A 31 -3.90 -1.41 20.37
CA ILE A 31 -4.74 -2.09 19.36
C ILE A 31 -6.03 -1.31 19.09
N ASN A 32 -6.54 -0.59 20.08
CA ASN A 32 -7.75 0.22 19.97
C ASN A 32 -7.47 1.68 19.59
N GLN A 33 -6.20 2.05 19.44
CA GLN A 33 -5.86 3.40 18.99
C GLN A 33 -6.04 3.48 17.48
N PRO A 34 -6.69 4.53 16.97
CA PRO A 34 -6.76 4.73 15.53
C PRO A 34 -5.33 4.85 14.98
N ILE A 35 -5.09 4.18 13.86
CA ILE A 35 -3.84 4.35 13.12
C ILE A 35 -3.73 5.84 12.80
N PRO A 36 -2.59 6.50 13.06
CA PRO A 36 -2.43 7.92 12.78
C PRO A 36 -2.80 8.25 11.33
N GLU A 37 -3.67 9.22 11.11
CA GLU A 37 -4.17 9.60 9.78
C GLU A 37 -3.07 10.02 8.78
N LYS A 38 -1.88 10.36 9.28
CA LYS A 38 -0.73 10.76 8.47
C LYS A 38 0.51 9.99 8.89
N LEU A 39 0.61 8.78 8.40
CA LEU A 39 1.87 8.04 8.45
C LEU A 39 2.71 8.42 7.22
N TYR A 40 3.86 9.04 7.46
CA TYR A 40 4.85 9.25 6.40
C TYR A 40 5.81 8.05 6.40
N PRO A 41 5.98 7.37 5.26
CA PRO A 41 6.93 6.28 5.18
C PRO A 41 8.34 6.78 5.48
N PRO A 42 9.15 5.99 6.20
CA PRO A 42 10.56 6.32 6.39
C PRO A 42 11.27 6.31 5.03
N LYS A 43 12.30 7.15 4.88
CA LYS A 43 13.13 7.15 3.64
C LYS A 43 14.00 5.91 3.51
N SER A 44 14.34 5.30 4.63
CA SER A 44 15.11 4.07 4.69
C SER A 44 14.72 3.28 5.94
N PHE A 45 14.84 1.97 5.86
CA PHE A 45 14.59 1.03 6.93
C PHE A 45 15.69 -0.02 6.96
N THR A 46 16.05 -0.52 8.14
CA THR A 46 17.11 -1.53 8.29
C THR A 46 16.55 -2.71 9.06
N THR A 47 16.68 -3.90 8.49
CA THR A 47 16.43 -5.19 9.10
C THR A 47 17.79 -5.86 9.43
N PRO A 48 17.80 -7.02 10.08
CA PRO A 48 19.02 -7.79 10.24
C PRO A 48 19.69 -8.19 8.91
N ASN A 49 18.89 -8.37 7.84
CA ASN A 49 19.36 -8.90 6.55
C ASN A 49 19.66 -7.81 5.54
N PHE A 50 18.85 -6.73 5.52
CA PHE A 50 18.93 -5.70 4.49
C PHE A 50 18.83 -4.29 5.06
N LYS A 51 19.42 -3.36 4.32
CA LYS A 51 19.09 -1.94 4.45
C LYS A 51 18.29 -1.52 3.23
N TYR A 52 17.04 -1.13 3.45
CA TYR A 52 16.14 -0.71 2.38
C TYR A 52 16.17 0.79 2.13
N ILE A 53 15.98 1.16 0.87
CA ILE A 53 15.64 2.52 0.46
C ILE A 53 14.20 2.50 -0.01
N ILE A 54 13.37 3.33 0.61
CA ILE A 54 11.97 3.48 0.22
C ILE A 54 11.88 4.69 -0.69
N LYS A 55 11.47 4.48 -1.95
CA LYS A 55 11.26 5.56 -2.92
C LYS A 55 9.79 6.00 -2.86
N PRO A 56 9.43 7.02 -2.09
CA PRO A 56 8.04 7.38 -1.82
C PRO A 56 7.42 8.22 -2.96
N ASP A 57 7.57 7.77 -4.21
CA ASP A 57 7.08 8.52 -5.37
C ASP A 57 6.68 7.56 -6.49
N LEU A 58 5.37 7.34 -6.65
CA LEU A 58 4.84 6.48 -7.72
C LEU A 58 5.24 6.93 -9.12
N THR A 59 5.54 8.21 -9.31
CA THR A 59 5.96 8.74 -10.63
C THR A 59 7.38 8.33 -10.99
N LYS A 60 8.14 7.82 -10.02
CA LYS A 60 9.53 7.37 -10.18
C LYS A 60 9.68 5.84 -10.21
N LEU A 61 8.56 5.12 -10.12
CA LEU A 61 8.58 3.68 -10.31
C LEU A 61 8.99 3.34 -11.74
N THR A 62 9.79 2.29 -11.87
CA THR A 62 10.02 1.68 -13.18
C THR A 62 8.75 1.03 -13.70
N THR A 63 8.66 0.78 -15.00
CA THR A 63 7.53 0.06 -15.60
C THR A 63 7.36 -1.33 -14.97
N ALA A 64 8.46 -2.03 -14.69
CA ALA A 64 8.44 -3.34 -14.04
C ALA A 64 7.81 -3.25 -12.64
N GLN A 65 8.28 -2.32 -11.80
CA GLN A 65 7.69 -2.08 -10.47
C GLN A 65 6.19 -1.81 -10.52
N TYR A 66 5.75 -0.98 -11.47
CA TYR A 66 4.34 -0.64 -11.62
C TYR A 66 3.50 -1.86 -12.02
N ILE A 67 4.00 -2.68 -12.95
CA ILE A 67 3.32 -3.92 -13.38
C ILE A 67 3.20 -4.89 -12.20
N ASP A 68 4.27 -5.11 -11.46
CA ASP A 68 4.27 -6.03 -10.31
C ASP A 68 3.37 -5.51 -9.20
N TYR A 69 3.39 -4.22 -8.89
CA TYR A 69 2.47 -3.58 -7.96
C TYR A 69 1.00 -3.84 -8.31
N ILE A 70 0.61 -3.62 -9.57
CA ILE A 70 -0.76 -3.85 -10.02
C ILE A 70 -1.12 -5.35 -9.97
N ASN A 71 -0.20 -6.22 -10.33
CA ASN A 71 -0.42 -7.67 -10.28
C ASN A 71 -0.59 -8.17 -8.85
N TYR A 72 0.24 -7.71 -7.92
CA TYR A 72 0.13 -8.08 -6.51
C TYR A 72 -1.17 -7.58 -5.89
N ILE A 73 -1.58 -6.34 -6.15
CA ILE A 73 -2.87 -5.83 -5.66
C ILE A 73 -4.07 -6.61 -6.22
N LYS A 74 -4.07 -6.91 -7.52
CA LYS A 74 -5.18 -7.64 -8.16
C LYS A 74 -5.33 -9.06 -7.65
N ASN A 75 -4.22 -9.70 -7.29
CA ASN A 75 -4.17 -11.08 -6.85
C ASN A 75 -4.10 -11.21 -5.31
N SER A 76 -4.15 -10.10 -4.59
CA SER A 76 -4.10 -10.08 -3.13
C SER A 76 -5.41 -10.60 -2.55
N GLU A 77 -5.30 -11.58 -1.65
CA GLU A 77 -6.41 -12.16 -0.91
C GLU A 77 -6.54 -11.55 0.51
N GLY A 78 -5.63 -10.65 0.88
CA GLY A 78 -5.68 -9.97 2.18
C GLY A 78 -4.32 -9.49 2.68
N ILE A 79 -4.22 -9.37 4.01
CA ILE A 79 -3.03 -8.87 4.69
C ILE A 79 -1.80 -9.77 4.48
N GLU A 80 -2.03 -11.06 4.19
CA GLU A 80 -0.99 -12.06 3.96
C GLU A 80 -0.13 -11.73 2.73
N ASP A 81 -0.68 -10.99 1.78
CA ASP A 81 0.06 -10.56 0.59
C ASP A 81 0.72 -9.17 0.74
N LEU A 82 0.60 -8.55 1.93
CA LEU A 82 1.13 -7.20 2.16
C LEU A 82 2.65 -7.13 1.91
N ALA A 83 3.42 -8.13 2.33
CA ALA A 83 4.85 -8.16 2.11
C ALA A 83 5.23 -8.18 0.63
N LYS A 84 4.47 -8.91 -0.22
CA LYS A 84 4.65 -8.90 -1.68
C LYS A 84 4.42 -7.52 -2.27
N ILE A 85 3.34 -6.84 -1.84
CA ILE A 85 3.03 -5.48 -2.27
C ILE A 85 4.13 -4.51 -1.83
N LEU A 86 4.60 -4.63 -0.60
CA LEU A 86 5.65 -3.78 -0.04
C LEU A 86 7.01 -4.02 -0.69
N SER A 87 7.33 -5.25 -1.10
CA SER A 87 8.61 -5.58 -1.76
C SER A 87 8.88 -4.76 -3.02
N VAL A 88 7.84 -4.27 -3.68
CA VAL A 88 7.97 -3.37 -4.83
C VAL A 88 8.62 -2.03 -4.45
N PHE A 89 8.45 -1.60 -3.20
CA PHE A 89 8.90 -0.30 -2.70
C PHE A 89 10.15 -0.39 -1.81
N PHE A 90 10.39 -1.56 -1.22
CA PHE A 90 11.53 -1.84 -0.36
C PHE A 90 12.68 -2.38 -1.22
N ILE A 91 13.54 -1.50 -1.70
CA ILE A 91 14.67 -1.87 -2.53
C ILE A 91 15.92 -1.95 -1.67
N PRO A 92 16.65 -3.08 -1.64
CA PRO A 92 17.91 -3.19 -0.92
C PRO A 92 18.89 -2.12 -1.38
N LYS A 93 19.59 -1.49 -0.44
CA LYS A 93 20.51 -0.39 -0.74
C LYS A 93 21.65 -0.88 -1.65
N GLY A 94 21.84 -0.19 -2.76
CA GLY A 94 22.89 -0.49 -3.73
C GLY A 94 22.41 -1.35 -4.90
N PHE A 95 21.13 -1.74 -4.90
CA PHE A 95 20.53 -2.50 -5.99
C PHE A 95 19.44 -1.68 -6.71
N GLU A 96 19.15 -2.08 -7.92
CA GLU A 96 17.96 -1.64 -8.65
C GLU A 96 16.87 -2.72 -8.55
N TYR A 97 15.62 -2.36 -8.83
CA TYR A 97 14.49 -3.28 -8.68
C TYR A 97 14.66 -4.54 -9.53
N ASN A 98 14.56 -5.71 -8.90
CA ASN A 98 14.76 -7.03 -9.48
C ASN A 98 16.16 -7.26 -10.11
N GLU A 99 17.16 -6.47 -9.74
CA GLU A 99 18.53 -6.62 -10.22
C GLU A 99 19.48 -6.88 -9.07
N GLY A 100 20.14 -8.04 -9.09
CA GLY A 100 21.22 -8.38 -8.16
C GLY A 100 20.78 -8.89 -6.78
N TYR A 101 19.49 -9.11 -6.54
CA TYR A 101 18.96 -9.73 -5.33
C TYR A 101 17.74 -10.63 -5.65
N ASP A 102 17.43 -11.56 -4.75
CA ASP A 102 16.22 -12.39 -4.84
C ASP A 102 15.05 -11.67 -4.20
N ILE A 103 13.98 -11.44 -4.95
CA ILE A 103 12.76 -10.79 -4.46
C ILE A 103 12.08 -11.63 -3.37
N ASN A 104 12.20 -12.95 -3.40
CA ASN A 104 11.61 -13.82 -2.38
C ASN A 104 12.30 -13.66 -1.03
N GLU A 105 13.63 -13.47 -1.01
CA GLU A 105 14.37 -13.15 0.22
C GLU A 105 13.92 -11.80 0.79
N VAL A 106 13.64 -10.83 -0.06
CA VAL A 106 13.10 -9.52 0.37
C VAL A 106 11.69 -9.66 0.94
N ILE A 107 10.82 -10.45 0.30
CA ILE A 107 9.45 -10.71 0.80
C ILE A 107 9.52 -11.35 2.18
N GLU A 108 10.32 -12.42 2.33
CA GLU A 108 10.49 -13.13 3.60
C GLU A 108 11.07 -12.20 4.69
N ASP A 109 12.03 -11.36 4.35
CA ASP A 109 12.61 -10.39 5.29
C ASP A 109 11.60 -9.34 5.73
N ILE A 110 10.74 -8.87 4.82
CA ILE A 110 9.65 -7.94 5.15
C ILE A 110 8.65 -8.61 6.09
N GLU A 111 8.22 -9.83 5.80
CA GLU A 111 7.28 -10.59 6.63
C GLU A 111 7.78 -10.78 8.07
N ASN A 112 9.06 -11.07 8.22
CA ASN A 112 9.63 -11.42 9.52
C ASN A 112 10.16 -10.22 10.32
N ASN A 113 10.56 -9.12 9.66
CA ASN A 113 11.34 -8.06 10.29
C ASN A 113 10.78 -6.65 10.14
N VAL A 114 9.73 -6.43 9.33
CA VAL A 114 9.10 -5.11 9.21
C VAL A 114 7.91 -5.01 10.15
N ASP A 115 7.95 -4.05 11.06
CA ASP A 115 6.85 -3.81 11.99
C ASP A 115 5.59 -3.28 11.25
N ILE A 116 4.43 -3.56 11.86
CA ILE A 116 3.13 -3.23 11.25
C ILE A 116 2.94 -1.71 11.06
N VAL A 117 3.56 -0.87 11.88
CA VAL A 117 3.44 0.60 11.77
C VAL A 117 4.18 1.07 10.52
N THR A 118 5.42 0.57 10.32
CA THR A 118 6.20 0.84 9.11
C THR A 118 5.48 0.30 7.87
N ALA A 119 5.02 -0.95 7.91
CA ALA A 119 4.27 -1.56 6.80
C ALA A 119 3.01 -0.76 6.44
N SER A 120 2.19 -0.41 7.43
CA SER A 120 0.97 0.38 7.24
C SER A 120 1.26 1.79 6.74
N SER A 121 2.35 2.42 7.21
CA SER A 121 2.72 3.77 6.74
C SER A 121 3.07 3.79 5.26
N VAL A 122 3.81 2.77 4.80
CA VAL A 122 4.18 2.63 3.39
C VAL A 122 2.96 2.32 2.55
N ALA A 123 2.16 1.33 2.94
CA ALA A 123 0.95 0.93 2.22
C ALA A 123 -0.06 2.10 2.07
N SER A 124 -0.39 2.77 3.17
CA SER A 124 -1.34 3.89 3.17
C SER A 124 -0.85 5.07 2.35
N PHE A 125 0.45 5.37 2.38
CA PHE A 125 1.03 6.43 1.57
C PHE A 125 0.90 6.15 0.08
N PHE A 126 1.18 4.92 -0.35
CA PHE A 126 1.08 4.55 -1.76
C PHE A 126 -0.36 4.46 -2.23
N GLU A 127 -1.28 4.02 -1.39
CA GLU A 127 -2.71 4.06 -1.70
C GLU A 127 -3.18 5.50 -1.93
N LEU A 128 -2.83 6.43 -1.05
CA LEU A 128 -3.17 7.84 -1.20
C LEU A 128 -2.58 8.45 -2.48
N GLN A 129 -1.34 8.13 -2.81
CA GLN A 129 -0.72 8.58 -4.06
C GLN A 129 -1.41 7.99 -5.29
N SER A 130 -1.75 6.70 -5.26
CA SER A 130 -2.48 6.03 -6.34
C SER A 130 -3.83 6.71 -6.59
N GLN A 131 -4.61 6.96 -5.55
CA GLN A 131 -5.88 7.68 -5.65
C GLN A 131 -5.70 9.09 -6.23
N THR A 132 -4.66 9.79 -5.83
CA THR A 132 -4.33 11.13 -6.35
C THR A 132 -3.99 11.09 -7.83
N CYS A 133 -3.20 10.11 -8.27
CA CYS A 133 -2.87 9.91 -9.68
C CYS A 133 -4.11 9.55 -10.52
N ILE A 134 -4.96 8.64 -10.02
CA ILE A 134 -6.22 8.26 -10.69
C ILE A 134 -7.12 9.49 -10.86
N LYS A 135 -7.26 10.30 -9.81
CA LYS A 135 -8.04 11.54 -9.88
C LYS A 135 -7.48 12.52 -10.92
N ALA A 136 -6.16 12.73 -10.92
CA ALA A 136 -5.51 13.61 -11.88
C ALA A 136 -5.67 13.12 -13.33
N LEU A 137 -5.54 11.82 -13.59
CA LEU A 137 -5.78 11.20 -14.89
C LEU A 137 -7.24 11.34 -15.33
N LYS A 138 -8.18 11.14 -14.42
CA LYS A 138 -9.61 11.34 -14.65
C LYS A 138 -9.90 12.79 -15.05
N ASP A 139 -9.39 13.76 -14.30
CA ASP A 139 -9.59 15.18 -14.58
C ASP A 139 -8.96 15.58 -15.93
N TYR A 140 -7.77 15.07 -16.23
CA TYR A 140 -7.12 15.30 -17.52
C TYR A 140 -7.94 14.70 -18.68
N SER A 141 -8.37 13.46 -18.57
CA SER A 141 -9.18 12.76 -19.57
C SER A 141 -10.48 13.51 -19.84
N LEU A 142 -11.18 13.93 -18.78
CA LEU A 142 -12.40 14.74 -18.90
C LEU A 142 -12.14 16.07 -19.61
N LYS A 143 -11.01 16.74 -19.32
CA LYS A 143 -10.62 17.99 -19.98
C LYS A 143 -10.36 17.81 -21.47
N VAL A 144 -9.66 16.72 -21.84
CA VAL A 144 -9.38 16.38 -23.24
C VAL A 144 -10.67 16.06 -23.99
N MET A 145 -11.52 15.19 -23.42
CA MET A 145 -12.80 14.82 -24.03
C MET A 145 -13.74 16.03 -24.21
N LYS A 146 -13.84 16.91 -23.22
CA LYS A 146 -14.63 18.16 -23.33
C LYS A 146 -14.11 19.07 -24.47
N LYS A 147 -12.77 19.16 -24.65
CA LYS A 147 -12.18 19.90 -25.77
C LYS A 147 -12.50 19.24 -27.11
N ALA A 148 -12.44 17.90 -27.19
CA ALA A 148 -12.78 17.16 -28.40
C ALA A 148 -14.25 17.34 -28.80
N ILE A 149 -15.19 17.29 -27.82
CA ILE A 149 -16.62 17.55 -28.07
C ILE A 149 -16.84 18.95 -28.67
N LYS A 150 -16.15 19.98 -28.15
CA LYS A 150 -16.28 21.36 -28.66
C LYS A 150 -15.83 21.50 -30.12
N LYS A 151 -14.84 20.68 -30.53
CA LYS A 151 -14.31 20.70 -31.90
C LYS A 151 -15.06 19.76 -32.86
N GLN A 152 -15.81 18.80 -32.33
CA GLN A 152 -16.52 17.80 -33.12
C GLN A 152 -17.76 18.37 -33.76
N LYS A 153 -17.82 18.31 -35.10
CA LYS A 153 -18.95 18.76 -35.92
C LYS A 153 -19.98 17.68 -36.20
N ASP A 154 -19.54 16.41 -36.22
CA ASP A 154 -20.40 15.25 -36.42
C ASP A 154 -21.26 14.99 -35.17
N PRO A 155 -22.61 15.00 -35.30
CA PRO A 155 -23.50 14.83 -34.16
C PRO A 155 -23.43 13.45 -33.55
N ILE A 156 -23.19 12.37 -34.32
CA ILE A 156 -23.11 11.00 -33.83
C ILE A 156 -21.87 10.84 -32.98
N LYS A 157 -20.70 11.23 -33.49
CA LYS A 157 -19.43 11.17 -32.73
C LYS A 157 -19.43 12.05 -31.49
N LYS A 158 -20.17 13.15 -31.54
CA LYS A 158 -20.33 14.04 -30.38
C LYS A 158 -21.12 13.37 -29.27
N GLU A 159 -22.14 12.59 -29.62
CA GLU A 159 -22.93 11.85 -28.63
C GLU A 159 -22.16 10.66 -28.02
N GLU A 160 -21.36 9.96 -28.83
CA GLU A 160 -20.45 8.91 -28.34
C GLU A 160 -19.43 9.45 -27.33
N LEU A 161 -18.84 10.61 -27.60
CA LEU A 161 -17.91 11.26 -26.68
C LEU A 161 -18.59 11.68 -25.36
N LYS A 162 -19.85 12.11 -25.39
CA LYS A 162 -20.61 12.41 -24.17
C LYS A 162 -20.87 11.16 -23.33
N LYS A 163 -21.20 10.01 -23.95
CA LYS A 163 -21.34 8.74 -23.26
C LYS A 163 -20.05 8.34 -22.55
N LYS A 164 -18.90 8.40 -23.25
CA LYS A 164 -17.57 8.12 -22.65
C LYS A 164 -17.25 9.06 -21.48
N ILE A 165 -17.63 10.34 -21.54
CA ILE A 165 -17.47 11.25 -20.40
C ILE A 165 -18.25 10.79 -19.18
N ASN A 166 -19.46 10.28 -19.36
CA ASN A 166 -20.26 9.78 -18.25
C ASN A 166 -19.67 8.51 -17.65
N GLU A 167 -19.12 7.61 -18.47
CA GLU A 167 -18.38 6.42 -18.02
C GLU A 167 -17.17 6.80 -17.16
N VAL A 168 -16.35 7.76 -17.64
CA VAL A 168 -15.17 8.21 -16.89
C VAL A 168 -15.54 8.92 -15.58
N LYS A 169 -16.71 9.55 -15.48
CA LYS A 169 -17.16 10.16 -14.22
C LYS A 169 -17.57 9.13 -13.17
N MET A 170 -17.98 7.93 -13.59
CA MET A 170 -18.42 6.86 -12.69
C MET A 170 -17.27 6.01 -12.14
N LEU A 171 -16.08 6.10 -12.73
CA LEU A 171 -14.84 5.52 -12.21
C LEU A 171 -14.31 6.36 -11.02
#